data_ea42e8339ffe0983bafd8b883d5959b8
#
_entry.id   ea42e8339ffe0983bafd8b883d5959b8
#
_cell.length_a   1.000
_cell.length_b   1.000
_cell.length_c   1.000
_cell.angle_alpha   90.00
_cell.angle_beta   90.00
_cell.angle_gamma   90.00
#
_symmetry.space_group_name_H-M   'P 1'
#
loop_
_entity.id
_entity.type
_entity.pdbx_description
1 polymer ?
#
loop_
_entity_poly.entity_id
_entity_poly.type
_entity_poly.pdbx_seq_one_letter_code
_entity_poly.pdbx_strand_id
1 'polypeptide(L)'
;MKKIISCILIFLVFAALVSCEGENEMPTFTMKARVDNIGDRIEVTVIEAEYAEGIYWLVVGESTEFTDKNGDKINQSELSVGDVIEITYNGQVMMSYPPQIAALKIKKTT
;
A
#
# COMPACT_ATOMS: atom_id res chain seq x y z
N MET A 1 9.52 -23.78 43.97
CA MET A 1 10.28 -22.66 43.44
C MET A 1 10.99 -22.99 42.14
N LYS A 2 11.62 -24.13 42.03
CA LYS A 2 12.31 -24.49 40.77
C LYS A 2 11.40 -24.65 39.57
N LYS A 3 10.14 -25.07 39.77
CA LYS A 3 9.15 -25.22 38.71
C LYS A 3 8.70 -23.88 38.11
N ILE A 4 8.69 -22.83 38.90
CA ILE A 4 8.29 -21.48 38.47
C ILE A 4 9.33 -20.88 37.54
N ILE A 5 10.62 -21.09 37.87
CA ILE A 5 11.73 -20.61 37.05
C ILE A 5 11.76 -21.29 35.70
N SER A 6 11.42 -22.59 35.65
CA SER A 6 11.34 -23.36 34.40
C SER A 6 10.23 -22.84 33.49
N CYS A 7 9.09 -22.47 34.07
CA CYS A 7 7.98 -21.91 33.30
C CYS A 7 8.30 -20.53 32.69
N ILE A 8 9.05 -19.70 33.43
CA ILE A 8 9.46 -18.39 32.94
C ILE A 8 10.46 -18.52 31.77
N LEU A 9 11.35 -19.48 31.83
CA LEU A 9 12.30 -19.76 30.74
C LEU A 9 11.58 -20.21 29.47
N ILE A 10 10.58 -21.06 29.58
CA ILE A 10 9.78 -21.54 28.46
C ILE A 10 9.01 -20.37 27.82
N PHE A 11 8.49 -19.47 28.65
CA PHE A 11 7.76 -18.30 28.16
C PHE A 11 8.67 -17.34 27.38
N LEU A 12 9.90 -17.14 27.82
CA LEU A 12 10.87 -16.30 27.11
C LEU A 12 11.27 -16.88 25.75
N VAL A 13 11.42 -18.18 25.66
CA VAL A 13 11.73 -18.84 24.39
C VAL A 13 10.58 -18.71 23.42
N PHE A 14 9.34 -18.80 23.89
CA PHE A 14 8.15 -18.65 23.06
C PHE A 14 8.02 -17.22 22.51
N ALA A 15 8.32 -16.21 23.31
CA ALA A 15 8.29 -14.82 22.87
C ALA A 15 9.32 -14.54 21.77
N ALA A 16 10.48 -15.17 21.80
CA ALA A 16 11.49 -15.03 20.76
C ALA A 16 11.07 -15.58 19.42
N LEU A 17 10.25 -16.63 19.40
CA LEU A 17 9.76 -17.22 18.17
C LEU A 17 8.74 -16.33 17.45
N VAL A 18 7.95 -15.56 18.20
CA VAL A 18 6.96 -14.66 17.63
C VAL A 18 7.59 -13.49 16.88
N SER A 19 8.77 -13.03 17.30
CA SER A 19 9.46 -11.92 16.67
C SER A 19 10.03 -12.23 15.27
N CYS A 20 10.10 -13.50 14.88
CA CYS A 20 10.62 -13.90 13.58
C CYS A 20 9.59 -13.83 12.45
N GLU A 21 8.31 -13.63 12.75
CA GLU A 21 7.25 -13.61 11.74
C GLU A 21 7.19 -12.32 10.93
N GLY A 22 7.81 -11.24 11.41
CA GLY A 22 7.77 -9.94 10.75
C GLY A 22 8.81 -9.73 9.65
N GLU A 23 9.69 -10.68 9.40
CA GLU A 23 10.82 -10.50 8.48
C GLU A 23 10.51 -10.83 7.00
N ASN A 24 9.33 -11.37 6.71
CA ASN A 24 8.98 -11.83 5.37
C ASN A 24 8.07 -10.89 4.59
N GLU A 25 7.88 -9.67 5.05
CA GLU A 25 7.06 -8.71 4.32
C GLU A 25 7.83 -8.14 3.13
N MET A 26 7.18 -8.12 1.97
CA MET A 26 7.75 -7.50 0.78
C MET A 26 7.82 -5.98 0.96
N PRO A 27 8.91 -5.34 0.50
CA PRO A 27 8.99 -3.89 0.57
C PRO A 27 7.88 -3.25 -0.28
N THR A 28 7.32 -2.17 0.22
CA THR A 28 6.34 -1.38 -0.50
C THR A 28 6.85 0.05 -0.64
N PHE A 29 6.33 0.72 -1.67
CA PHE A 29 6.64 2.10 -1.97
C PHE A 29 5.36 2.90 -2.00
N THR A 30 5.45 4.18 -1.68
CA THR A 30 4.30 5.08 -1.72
C THR A 30 4.59 6.26 -2.62
N MET A 31 3.53 6.78 -3.24
CA MET A 31 3.59 8.02 -3.99
C MET A 31 2.30 8.80 -3.80
N LYS A 32 2.38 10.12 -3.91
CA LYS A 32 1.20 10.98 -3.98
C LYS A 32 0.97 11.38 -5.42
N ALA A 33 -0.26 11.31 -5.84
CA ALA A 33 -0.64 11.64 -7.21
C ALA A 33 -2.03 12.26 -7.25
N ARG A 34 -2.29 13.04 -8.30
CA ARG A 34 -3.60 13.61 -8.55
C ARG A 34 -4.31 12.75 -9.58
N VAL A 35 -5.57 12.47 -9.34
CA VAL A 35 -6.40 11.72 -10.28
C VAL A 35 -6.79 12.64 -11.45
N ASP A 36 -6.36 12.26 -12.64
CA ASP A 36 -6.64 13.03 -13.86
C ASP A 36 -7.82 12.47 -14.65
N ASN A 37 -8.00 11.15 -14.64
CA ASN A 37 -9.08 10.52 -15.38
C ASN A 37 -9.48 9.22 -14.71
N ILE A 38 -10.77 8.93 -14.72
CA ILE A 38 -11.35 7.68 -14.22
C ILE A 38 -12.24 7.12 -15.32
N GLY A 39 -11.80 6.03 -15.93
CA GLY A 39 -12.54 5.34 -16.98
C GLY A 39 -12.22 3.85 -16.84
N ASP A 40 -11.85 3.21 -17.94
CA ASP A 40 -11.40 1.81 -17.90
C ASP A 40 -10.15 1.66 -17.04
N ARG A 41 -9.39 2.73 -16.88
CA ARG A 41 -8.20 2.80 -16.04
C ARG A 41 -8.18 4.12 -15.29
N ILE A 42 -7.51 4.13 -14.17
CA ILE A 42 -7.30 5.35 -13.39
C ILE A 42 -5.98 5.97 -13.85
N GLU A 43 -6.04 7.16 -14.42
CA GLU A 43 -4.86 7.92 -14.83
C GLU A 43 -4.54 8.96 -13.77
N VAL A 44 -3.27 9.01 -13.38
CA VAL A 44 -2.80 9.93 -12.34
C VAL A 44 -1.55 10.65 -12.79
N THR A 45 -1.34 11.85 -12.25
CA THR A 45 -0.07 12.59 -12.38
C THR A 45 0.61 12.61 -11.02
N VAL A 46 1.84 12.13 -10.97
CA VAL A 46 2.62 12.07 -9.73
C VAL A 46 2.91 13.48 -9.24
N ILE A 47 2.59 13.75 -7.99
CA ILE A 47 2.87 15.01 -7.31
C ILE A 47 4.13 14.90 -6.48
N GLU A 48 4.27 13.80 -5.75
CA GLU A 48 5.39 13.57 -4.85
C GLU A 48 5.71 12.09 -4.80
N ALA A 49 6.92 11.74 -5.18
CA ALA A 49 7.41 10.36 -5.11
C ALA A 49 8.94 10.36 -5.18
N GLU A 50 9.53 9.33 -4.60
CA GLU A 50 10.98 9.17 -4.57
C GLU A 50 11.53 8.64 -5.91
N TYR A 51 10.79 7.75 -6.56
CA TYR A 51 11.25 7.05 -7.76
C TYR A 51 10.30 7.13 -8.95
N ALA A 52 9.32 8.03 -8.90
CA ALA A 52 8.33 8.13 -9.96
C ALA A 52 8.03 9.58 -10.28
N GLU A 53 7.78 9.88 -11.54
CA GLU A 53 7.34 11.21 -11.98
C GLU A 53 6.50 11.07 -13.24
N GLY A 54 5.63 12.04 -13.49
CA GLY A 54 4.82 12.08 -14.70
C GLY A 54 3.49 11.35 -14.55
N ILE A 55 2.99 10.84 -15.66
CA ILE A 55 1.68 10.22 -15.77
C ILE A 55 1.80 8.70 -15.64
N TYR A 56 0.93 8.11 -14.84
CA TYR A 56 0.83 6.66 -14.66
C TYR A 56 -0.60 6.20 -14.80
N TRP A 57 -0.77 4.99 -15.30
CA TRP A 57 -2.04 4.27 -15.20
C TRP A 57 -1.98 3.34 -14.00
N LEU A 58 -3.05 3.35 -13.21
CA LEU A 58 -3.17 2.44 -12.07
C LEU A 58 -3.94 1.20 -12.48
N VAL A 59 -3.35 0.03 -12.26
CA VAL A 59 -4.03 -1.24 -12.41
C VAL A 59 -4.67 -1.57 -11.07
N VAL A 60 -6.00 -1.66 -11.06
CA VAL A 60 -6.78 -1.96 -9.87
C VAL A 60 -7.31 -3.37 -9.97
N GLY A 61 -7.00 -4.20 -8.99
CA GLY A 61 -7.48 -5.57 -8.90
C GLY A 61 -8.39 -5.76 -7.71
N GLU A 62 -8.86 -6.98 -7.53
CA GLU A 62 -9.73 -7.33 -6.40
C GLU A 62 -9.04 -7.16 -5.05
N SER A 63 -7.73 -7.29 -5.00
CA SER A 63 -6.95 -7.13 -3.79
C SER A 63 -6.56 -5.69 -3.48
N THR A 64 -6.84 -4.75 -4.38
CA THR A 64 -6.55 -3.34 -4.15
C THR A 64 -7.48 -2.78 -3.07
N GLU A 65 -6.89 -2.22 -2.02
CA GLU A 65 -7.65 -1.61 -0.94
C GLU A 65 -7.84 -0.11 -1.21
N PHE A 66 -9.07 0.37 -0.99
CA PHE A 66 -9.39 1.80 -1.06
C PHE A 66 -9.75 2.29 0.33
N THR A 67 -9.13 3.37 0.77
CA THR A 67 -9.40 3.98 2.06
C THR A 67 -9.53 5.49 1.92
N ASP A 68 -10.20 6.11 2.88
CA ASP A 68 -10.24 7.56 2.98
C ASP A 68 -9.08 8.09 3.82
N LYS A 69 -9.05 9.38 4.06
CA LYS A 69 -7.99 10.04 4.84
C LYS A 69 -7.90 9.56 6.28
N ASN A 70 -8.98 8.98 6.79
CA ASN A 70 -9.04 8.46 8.16
C ASN A 70 -8.67 6.97 8.25
N GLY A 71 -8.44 6.33 7.11
CA GLY A 71 -8.14 4.90 7.05
C GLY A 71 -9.36 4.00 6.94
N ASP A 72 -10.56 4.56 6.85
CA ASP A 72 -11.79 3.78 6.69
C ASP A 72 -11.91 3.29 5.24
N LYS A 73 -12.44 2.08 5.07
CA LYS A 73 -12.62 1.51 3.75
C LYS A 73 -13.68 2.27 2.96
N ILE A 74 -13.36 2.55 1.70
CA ILE A 74 -14.29 3.18 0.76
C ILE A 74 -14.37 2.34 -0.50
N ASN A 75 -15.31 2.67 -1.38
CA ASN A 75 -15.42 2.05 -2.69
C ASN A 75 -14.64 2.87 -3.72
N GLN A 76 -14.22 2.21 -4.81
CA GLN A 76 -13.55 2.89 -5.91
C GLN A 76 -14.38 4.03 -6.47
N SER A 77 -15.70 3.90 -6.46
CA SER A 77 -16.63 4.92 -6.95
C SER A 77 -16.57 6.24 -6.17
N GLU A 78 -15.97 6.24 -4.99
CA GLU A 78 -15.81 7.45 -4.19
C GLU A 78 -14.60 8.29 -4.60
N LEU A 79 -13.77 7.78 -5.51
CA LEU A 79 -12.71 8.59 -6.11
C LEU A 79 -13.27 9.50 -7.17
N SER A 80 -12.75 10.72 -7.24
CA SER A 80 -13.15 11.71 -8.23
C SER A 80 -11.93 12.32 -8.90
N VAL A 81 -12.11 12.79 -10.12
CA VAL A 81 -11.08 13.53 -10.84
C VAL A 81 -10.72 14.77 -10.03
N GLY A 82 -9.43 15.01 -9.87
CA GLY A 82 -8.89 16.10 -9.04
C GLY A 82 -8.53 15.70 -7.63
N ASP A 83 -8.94 14.51 -7.18
CA ASP A 83 -8.55 14.02 -5.86
C ASP A 83 -7.05 13.78 -5.80
N VAL A 84 -6.46 14.08 -4.66
CA VAL A 84 -5.08 13.70 -4.36
C VAL A 84 -5.11 12.40 -3.56
N ILE A 85 -4.41 11.41 -4.05
CA ILE A 85 -4.38 10.08 -3.44
C ILE A 85 -2.95 9.66 -3.11
N GLU A 86 -2.82 8.80 -2.14
CA GLU A 86 -1.57 8.14 -1.81
C GLU A 86 -1.66 6.70 -2.27
N ILE A 87 -0.72 6.31 -3.14
CA ILE A 87 -0.71 4.99 -3.76
C ILE A 87 0.40 4.17 -3.15
N THR A 88 0.08 2.97 -2.68
CA THR A 88 1.06 1.99 -2.21
C THR A 88 1.19 0.90 -3.25
N TYR A 89 2.42 0.58 -3.64
CA TYR A 89 2.70 -0.44 -4.65
C TYR A 89 4.01 -1.17 -4.30
N ASN A 90 4.31 -2.24 -5.02
CA ASN A 90 5.47 -3.10 -4.72
C ASN A 90 6.77 -2.67 -5.42
N GLY A 91 6.78 -1.50 -6.06
CA GLY A 91 7.96 -1.00 -6.77
C GLY A 91 8.06 -1.44 -8.22
N GLN A 92 7.24 -2.37 -8.67
CA GLN A 92 7.26 -2.82 -10.05
C GLN A 92 6.47 -1.86 -10.95
N VAL A 93 7.05 -1.54 -12.09
CA VAL A 93 6.44 -0.67 -13.10
C VAL A 93 6.38 -1.43 -14.40
N MET A 94 5.19 -1.53 -14.98
CA MET A 94 5.03 -2.12 -16.30
C MET A 94 5.43 -1.09 -17.35
N MET A 95 6.39 -1.46 -18.18
CA MET A 95 6.95 -0.58 -19.22
C MET A 95 5.99 -0.46 -20.38
N SER A 96 5.14 0.55 -20.32
CA SER A 96 4.19 0.93 -21.35
C SER A 96 4.16 2.45 -21.46
N TYR A 97 3.31 2.99 -22.31
CA TYR A 97 3.23 4.43 -22.47
C TYR A 97 1.77 4.87 -22.43
N PRO A 98 1.33 5.49 -21.32
CA PRO A 98 2.07 5.72 -20.07
C PRO A 98 2.39 4.43 -19.30
N PRO A 99 3.39 4.45 -18.42
CA PRO A 99 3.71 3.29 -17.62
C PRO A 99 2.58 2.93 -16.65
N GLN A 100 2.53 1.67 -16.23
CA GLN A 100 1.47 1.16 -15.36
C GLN A 100 2.04 0.60 -14.08
N ILE A 101 1.33 0.82 -12.99
CA ILE A 101 1.65 0.22 -11.70
C ILE A 101 0.41 -0.46 -11.12
N ALA A 102 0.63 -1.61 -10.49
CA ALA A 102 -0.43 -2.31 -9.78
C ALA A 102 -0.56 -1.70 -8.38
N ALA A 103 -1.68 -1.07 -8.13
CA ALA A 103 -1.93 -0.45 -6.84
C ALA A 103 -2.34 -1.51 -5.82
N LEU A 104 -1.61 -1.58 -4.71
CA LEU A 104 -1.96 -2.45 -3.58
C LEU A 104 -2.97 -1.73 -2.68
N LYS A 105 -2.76 -0.43 -2.50
CA LYS A 105 -3.62 0.39 -1.66
C LYS A 105 -3.70 1.80 -2.25
N ILE A 106 -4.89 2.34 -2.26
CA ILE A 106 -5.15 3.71 -2.68
C ILE A 106 -5.85 4.43 -1.53
N LYS A 107 -5.19 5.45 -1.00
CA LYS A 107 -5.72 6.24 0.11
C LYS A 107 -6.08 7.63 -0.39
N LYS A 108 -7.34 8.01 -0.22
CA LYS A 108 -7.81 9.35 -0.54
C LYS A 108 -7.34 10.32 0.54
N THR A 109 -6.63 11.37 0.16
CA THR A 109 -6.07 12.34 1.12
C THR A 109 -6.89 13.61 1.24
N THR A 110 -7.85 13.80 0.38
CA THR A 110 -8.72 14.99 0.35
C THR A 110 -10.16 14.69 0.73
#